data_a91482502955d4fdafbed823d15d9edb
#
_entry.id   a91482502955d4fdafbed823d15d9edb
#
_cell.length_a   1.000
_cell.length_b   1.000
_cell.length_c   1.000
_cell.angle_alpha   90.00
_cell.angle_beta   90.00
_cell.angle_gamma   90.00
#
_symmetry.space_group_name_H-M   'P 1'
#
loop_
_entity.id
_entity.type
_entity.pdbx_description
1 polymer ?
#
loop_
_entity_poly.entity_id
_entity_poly.type
_entity_poly.pdbx_seq_one_letter_code
_entity_poly.pdbx_strand_id
1 'polypeptide(L)'
;MKRTVAIFLGMALVISLLGCGVQQAPGATTEPVSSSAAFPETVPPEAPTLEETTLPPTGPDTVVILQPEPEDGGFVPVSDYIPDIAVELRYATEDNFTGERIYPFADAYLRYGTVKKLLLAQDTLRSKGLGLKLWDAFRPVSAQFTLWEVCPDPRYVADPRTGFSSHSRGNTVDITLVDATGQELPMPTGFDDFSALADRNYSDCPEEAAQNALLLQSVMEEAGFTGYFGEWWHFSDTDAYAVEQAFEPLEPHLRLAVCEEYITLRFHADPGSEALARIPKNGIFTVLARQGAFLLVSCDSLRGYVLESYTQTIQ
;
A
#
# COMPACT_ATOMS: atom_id res chain seq x y z
N MET A 1 -27.00 -51.67 15.92
CA MET A 1 -27.47 -51.96 14.53
C MET A 1 -26.40 -51.49 13.57
N LYS A 2 -25.96 -52.41 12.73
CA LYS A 2 -24.90 -52.26 11.70
C LYS A 2 -25.36 -51.37 10.56
N ARG A 3 -24.40 -50.62 9.94
CA ARG A 3 -24.37 -50.30 8.48
C ARG A 3 -23.60 -49.01 8.27
N THR A 4 -22.81 -48.78 7.27
CA THR A 4 -22.18 -49.54 6.17
C THR A 4 -21.19 -48.54 5.59
N VAL A 5 -19.93 -48.95 5.42
CA VAL A 5 -18.87 -48.22 4.75
C VAL A 5 -19.10 -48.32 3.24
N ALA A 6 -19.09 -47.19 2.55
CA ALA A 6 -19.02 -47.16 1.10
C ALA A 6 -17.63 -46.62 0.68
N ILE A 7 -16.85 -47.54 0.09
CA ILE A 7 -15.57 -47.30 -0.55
C ILE A 7 -15.86 -46.86 -1.97
N PHE A 8 -15.37 -45.71 -2.43
CA PHE A 8 -15.27 -45.39 -3.85
C PHE A 8 -13.82 -45.45 -4.31
N LEU A 9 -13.63 -46.34 -5.27
CA LEU A 9 -12.38 -46.75 -5.91
C LEU A 9 -11.94 -45.69 -6.92
N GLY A 10 -10.64 -45.40 -6.94
CA GLY A 10 -10.03 -44.43 -7.83
C GLY A 10 -10.00 -44.89 -9.30
N MET A 11 -9.92 -43.93 -10.18
CA MET A 11 -9.62 -44.13 -11.58
C MET A 11 -8.39 -43.25 -11.93
N ALA A 12 -7.24 -43.90 -12.10
CA ALA A 12 -6.02 -43.28 -12.58
C ALA A 12 -6.13 -43.07 -14.08
N LEU A 13 -5.92 -41.84 -14.56
CA LEU A 13 -5.79 -41.54 -15.97
C LEU A 13 -4.29 -41.43 -16.33
N VAL A 14 -3.81 -42.37 -17.13
CA VAL A 14 -2.47 -42.38 -17.72
C VAL A 14 -2.51 -41.49 -18.96
N ILE A 15 -1.73 -40.41 -19.01
CA ILE A 15 -1.49 -39.65 -20.24
C ILE A 15 -0.10 -39.97 -20.76
N SER A 16 -0.08 -40.56 -21.94
CA SER A 16 1.09 -40.94 -22.72
C SER A 16 1.81 -39.73 -23.30
N LEU A 17 3.12 -39.67 -23.11
CA LEU A 17 4.04 -38.77 -23.80
C LEU A 17 4.24 -39.21 -25.25
N LEU A 18 3.91 -38.36 -26.20
CA LEU A 18 4.35 -38.46 -27.59
C LEU A 18 5.45 -37.43 -27.83
N GLY A 19 6.66 -37.91 -28.03
CA GLY A 19 7.79 -37.11 -28.45
C GLY A 19 7.65 -36.68 -29.93
N CYS A 20 8.08 -35.43 -30.20
CA CYS A 20 8.29 -34.96 -31.56
C CYS A 20 9.74 -34.52 -31.72
N GLY A 21 10.42 -35.13 -32.65
CA GLY A 21 11.84 -35.02 -32.90
C GLY A 21 12.25 -33.69 -33.56
N VAL A 22 13.45 -33.29 -33.20
CA VAL A 22 14.17 -32.16 -33.80
C VAL A 22 14.79 -32.63 -35.12
N GLN A 23 14.49 -31.95 -36.20
CA GLN A 23 15.15 -32.12 -37.50
C GLN A 23 16.13 -30.96 -37.69
N GLN A 24 17.44 -31.29 -37.75
CA GLN A 24 18.51 -30.40 -38.20
C GLN A 24 18.51 -30.27 -39.71
N ALA A 25 18.66 -29.06 -40.24
CA ALA A 25 19.01 -28.78 -41.65
C ALA A 25 20.42 -28.18 -41.72
N PRO A 26 21.14 -28.42 -42.84
CA PRO A 26 22.59 -28.35 -42.93
C PRO A 26 23.12 -26.96 -43.29
N GLY A 27 24.41 -26.79 -42.96
CA GLY A 27 25.18 -25.57 -43.05
C GLY A 27 25.35 -24.92 -44.41
N ALA A 28 25.60 -23.64 -44.40
CA ALA A 28 26.19 -22.87 -45.51
C ALA A 28 27.38 -22.07 -44.97
N THR A 29 28.54 -22.40 -45.48
CA THR A 29 29.79 -21.66 -45.36
C THR A 29 29.74 -20.40 -46.24
N THR A 30 30.09 -19.25 -45.70
CA THR A 30 30.57 -18.11 -46.54
C THR A 30 31.69 -17.39 -45.83
N GLU A 31 32.72 -17.11 -46.62
CA GLU A 31 33.99 -16.48 -46.31
C GLU A 31 33.89 -15.00 -45.90
N PRO A 32 34.96 -14.42 -45.30
CA PRO A 32 34.93 -13.03 -44.80
C PRO A 32 35.24 -12.03 -45.91
N VAL A 33 34.35 -11.06 -46.08
CA VAL A 33 34.63 -9.91 -46.90
C VAL A 33 35.04 -8.75 -45.98
N SER A 34 36.33 -8.35 -46.10
CA SER A 34 36.89 -7.12 -45.54
C SER A 34 36.37 -5.92 -46.34
N SER A 35 35.66 -5.02 -45.68
CA SER A 35 35.43 -3.68 -46.18
C SER A 35 35.49 -2.67 -45.03
N SER A 36 36.60 -1.92 -45.02
CA SER A 36 36.79 -0.73 -44.20
C SER A 36 35.89 0.38 -44.74
N ALA A 37 34.87 0.75 -44.02
CA ALA A 37 34.18 2.02 -44.21
C ALA A 37 34.08 2.72 -42.85
N ALA A 38 34.77 3.86 -42.75
CA ALA A 38 34.71 4.74 -41.60
C ALA A 38 33.31 5.31 -41.45
N PHE A 39 32.70 5.06 -40.27
CA PHE A 39 31.47 5.72 -39.87
C PHE A 39 31.80 7.13 -39.34
N PRO A 40 31.03 8.19 -39.69
CA PRO A 40 31.17 9.48 -39.08
C PRO A 40 30.74 9.42 -37.62
N GLU A 41 31.53 10.02 -36.73
CA GLU A 41 31.19 10.26 -35.32
C GLU A 41 29.83 10.99 -35.25
N THR A 42 28.79 10.31 -34.81
CA THR A 42 27.56 10.96 -34.42
C THR A 42 27.73 11.50 -33.02
N VAL A 43 27.73 12.81 -32.91
CA VAL A 43 27.59 13.56 -31.65
C VAL A 43 26.32 13.08 -30.96
N PRO A 44 26.36 12.73 -29.66
CA PRO A 44 25.15 12.38 -28.92
C PRO A 44 24.15 13.54 -28.95
N PRO A 45 22.83 13.28 -29.09
CA PRO A 45 21.86 14.36 -29.01
C PRO A 45 21.96 15.02 -27.64
N GLU A 46 22.06 16.33 -27.62
CA GLU A 46 21.98 17.20 -26.47
C GLU A 46 20.69 16.84 -25.69
N ALA A 47 20.81 16.62 -24.37
CA ALA A 47 19.70 16.41 -23.51
C ALA A 47 18.69 17.57 -23.64
N PRO A 48 17.36 17.30 -23.67
CA PRO A 48 16.39 18.38 -23.78
C PRO A 48 16.54 19.32 -22.59
N THR A 49 16.90 20.57 -22.88
CA THR A 49 16.85 21.66 -21.92
C THR A 49 15.39 21.81 -21.50
N LEU A 50 15.07 21.51 -20.23
CA LEU A 50 13.78 21.82 -19.67
C LEU A 50 13.57 23.33 -19.75
N GLU A 51 12.63 23.77 -20.57
CA GLU A 51 12.21 25.17 -20.60
C GLU A 51 11.56 25.48 -19.24
N GLU A 52 12.17 26.37 -18.50
CA GLU A 52 11.68 26.94 -17.27
C GLU A 52 10.40 27.74 -17.59
N THR A 53 9.24 27.12 -17.34
CA THR A 53 7.95 27.82 -17.49
C THR A 53 7.82 28.81 -16.34
N THR A 54 8.26 30.04 -16.59
CA THR A 54 8.08 31.16 -15.65
C THR A 54 6.61 31.53 -15.57
N LEU A 55 5.95 31.16 -14.47
CA LEU A 55 4.67 31.75 -14.06
C LEU A 55 4.89 33.21 -13.61
N PRO A 56 3.94 34.12 -13.85
CA PRO A 56 4.08 35.51 -13.44
C PRO A 56 4.16 35.65 -11.91
N PRO A 57 4.99 36.56 -11.36
CA PRO A 57 5.23 36.70 -9.94
C PRO A 57 3.98 37.23 -9.21
N THR A 58 3.39 36.41 -8.34
CA THR A 58 2.37 36.82 -7.37
C THR A 58 2.81 36.44 -5.97
N GLY A 59 3.45 37.38 -5.25
CA GLY A 59 3.75 37.24 -3.83
C GLY A 59 5.19 36.79 -3.51
N PRO A 60 5.61 36.84 -2.22
CA PRO A 60 6.98 36.50 -1.86
C PRO A 60 7.30 35.03 -2.17
N ASP A 61 8.48 34.82 -2.73
CA ASP A 61 9.03 33.60 -3.31
C ASP A 61 8.71 32.32 -2.53
N THR A 62 7.58 31.69 -2.83
CA THR A 62 7.35 30.31 -2.46
C THR A 62 7.91 29.44 -3.58
N VAL A 63 9.11 28.91 -3.39
CA VAL A 63 9.67 27.89 -4.28
C VAL A 63 8.80 26.64 -4.09
N VAL A 64 7.89 26.39 -5.04
CA VAL A 64 7.16 25.14 -5.10
C VAL A 64 8.14 24.07 -5.56
N ILE A 65 8.70 23.31 -4.64
CA ILE A 65 9.47 22.11 -4.97
C ILE A 65 8.44 21.07 -5.41
N LEU A 66 8.34 20.85 -6.73
CA LEU A 66 7.57 19.74 -7.27
C LEU A 66 8.26 18.45 -6.81
N GLN A 67 7.65 17.76 -5.87
CA GLN A 67 8.12 16.43 -5.49
C GLN A 67 7.84 15.46 -6.64
N PRO A 68 8.78 14.55 -6.96
CA PRO A 68 8.53 13.50 -7.94
C PRO A 68 7.30 12.68 -7.53
N GLU A 69 6.62 12.11 -8.52
CA GLU A 69 5.52 11.19 -8.24
C GLU A 69 6.09 9.85 -7.74
N PRO A 70 5.55 9.25 -6.64
CA PRO A 70 6.01 7.95 -6.15
C PRO A 70 5.76 6.84 -7.17
N GLU A 71 6.56 5.77 -7.10
CA GLU A 71 6.26 4.54 -7.83
C GLU A 71 5.02 3.86 -7.23
N ASP A 72 4.21 3.20 -8.05
CA ASP A 72 2.96 2.52 -7.62
C ASP A 72 3.17 1.51 -6.49
N GLY A 73 4.33 0.86 -6.46
CA GLY A 73 4.73 -0.06 -5.40
C GLY A 73 5.26 0.59 -4.12
N GLY A 74 5.51 1.89 -4.11
CA GLY A 74 6.00 2.62 -2.94
C GLY A 74 4.92 2.83 -1.89
N PHE A 75 5.29 2.80 -0.60
CA PHE A 75 4.38 3.14 0.49
C PHE A 75 4.30 4.64 0.67
N VAL A 76 3.07 5.14 0.81
CA VAL A 76 2.80 6.54 1.11
C VAL A 76 1.74 6.66 2.20
N PRO A 77 1.77 7.74 3.02
CA PRO A 77 0.64 8.07 3.88
C PRO A 77 -0.57 8.45 3.03
N VAL A 78 -1.72 7.84 3.32
CA VAL A 78 -2.95 8.09 2.53
C VAL A 78 -3.38 9.55 2.62
N SER A 79 -3.25 10.16 3.80
CA SER A 79 -3.65 11.56 4.05
C SER A 79 -2.85 12.59 3.24
N ASP A 80 -1.66 12.25 2.75
CA ASP A 80 -0.87 13.17 1.91
C ASP A 80 -1.48 13.37 0.51
N TYR A 81 -2.23 12.37 0.03
CA TYR A 81 -2.85 12.36 -1.29
C TYR A 81 -4.38 12.51 -1.25
N ILE A 82 -5.00 12.16 -0.11
CA ILE A 82 -6.45 12.26 0.12
C ILE A 82 -6.65 12.99 1.46
N PRO A 83 -6.46 14.33 1.51
CA PRO A 83 -6.43 15.06 2.79
C PRO A 83 -7.75 15.07 3.56
N ASP A 84 -8.86 14.79 2.90
CA ASP A 84 -10.21 14.76 3.48
C ASP A 84 -10.72 13.34 3.78
N ILE A 85 -9.90 12.30 3.55
CA ILE A 85 -10.26 10.96 4.00
C ILE A 85 -10.16 10.89 5.52
N ALA A 86 -11.18 10.32 6.16
CA ALA A 86 -11.11 10.07 7.59
C ALA A 86 -10.22 8.84 7.86
N VAL A 87 -9.32 8.94 8.84
CA VAL A 87 -8.47 7.83 9.28
C VAL A 87 -8.73 7.57 10.75
N GLU A 88 -9.18 6.36 11.08
CA GLU A 88 -9.43 5.89 12.43
C GLU A 88 -9.01 4.42 12.51
N LEU A 89 -7.70 4.17 12.46
CA LEU A 89 -7.18 2.81 12.53
C LEU A 89 -7.59 2.17 13.86
N ARG A 90 -8.53 1.23 13.82
CA ARG A 90 -9.10 0.57 15.01
C ARG A 90 -8.03 -0.16 15.81
N TYR A 91 -7.09 -0.78 15.15
CA TYR A 91 -5.97 -1.47 15.81
C TYR A 91 -4.91 -0.53 16.41
N ALA A 92 -4.97 0.78 16.15
CA ALA A 92 -4.15 1.79 16.82
C ALA A 92 -4.70 2.20 18.20
N THR A 93 -5.86 1.69 18.58
CA THR A 93 -6.54 1.95 19.86
C THR A 93 -6.98 0.64 20.50
N GLU A 94 -7.60 0.70 21.69
CA GLU A 94 -8.25 -0.44 22.34
C GLU A 94 -9.68 -0.70 21.79
N ASP A 95 -10.22 0.21 20.94
CA ASP A 95 -11.54 0.08 20.32
C ASP A 95 -11.51 -0.86 19.10
N ASN A 96 -11.23 -2.14 19.37
CA ASN A 96 -11.25 -3.25 18.42
C ASN A 96 -11.66 -4.54 19.14
N PHE A 97 -11.87 -5.62 18.42
CA PHE A 97 -12.38 -6.86 18.98
C PHE A 97 -11.46 -7.54 20.02
N THR A 98 -10.16 -7.19 20.02
CA THR A 98 -9.20 -7.73 20.99
C THR A 98 -9.21 -6.97 22.31
N GLY A 99 -9.67 -5.71 22.31
CA GLY A 99 -9.60 -4.80 23.45
C GLY A 99 -8.18 -4.34 23.79
N GLU A 100 -7.23 -4.59 22.89
CA GLU A 100 -5.82 -4.19 23.05
C GLU A 100 -5.32 -3.36 21.87
N ARG A 101 -4.40 -2.42 22.13
CA ARG A 101 -3.72 -1.67 21.09
C ARG A 101 -2.69 -2.55 20.37
N ILE A 102 -2.89 -2.78 19.08
CA ILE A 102 -2.03 -3.63 18.25
C ILE A 102 -0.98 -2.80 17.49
N TYR A 103 -1.39 -1.63 16.94
CA TYR A 103 -0.50 -0.77 16.17
C TYR A 103 0.14 0.31 17.05
N PRO A 104 1.47 0.52 16.98
CA PRO A 104 2.11 1.65 17.63
C PRO A 104 1.93 2.98 16.88
N PHE A 105 1.35 2.95 15.68
CA PHE A 105 1.14 4.10 14.78
C PHE A 105 -0.36 4.31 14.53
N ALA A 106 -0.72 5.51 14.07
CA ALA A 106 -2.11 5.88 13.75
C ALA A 106 -2.30 6.37 12.30
N ASP A 107 -1.22 6.60 11.56
CA ASP A 107 -1.28 6.99 10.16
C ASP A 107 -1.57 5.77 9.27
N ALA A 108 -2.48 5.94 8.30
CA ALA A 108 -2.76 4.91 7.30
C ALA A 108 -1.74 4.96 6.18
N TYR A 109 -1.10 3.83 5.88
CA TYR A 109 -0.17 3.67 4.77
C TYR A 109 -0.71 2.68 3.76
N LEU A 110 -0.53 2.96 2.47
CA LEU A 110 -0.87 2.05 1.36
C LEU A 110 0.18 2.18 0.25
N ARG A 111 0.18 1.23 -0.69
CA ARG A 111 0.89 1.35 -1.97
C ARG A 111 0.33 2.53 -2.74
N TYR A 112 1.19 3.33 -3.37
CA TYR A 112 0.77 4.54 -4.07
C TYR A 112 -0.25 4.25 -5.19
N GLY A 113 -0.08 3.15 -5.95
CA GLY A 113 -1.05 2.69 -6.94
C GLY A 113 -2.45 2.47 -6.34
N THR A 114 -2.52 1.89 -5.13
CA THR A 114 -3.77 1.69 -4.40
C THR A 114 -4.36 3.03 -3.91
N VAL A 115 -3.51 3.97 -3.46
CA VAL A 115 -3.97 5.31 -3.05
C VAL A 115 -4.60 6.06 -4.23
N LYS A 116 -4.05 5.95 -5.44
CA LYS A 116 -4.64 6.54 -6.65
C LYS A 116 -6.06 6.02 -6.91
N LYS A 117 -6.29 4.72 -6.77
CA LYS A 117 -7.63 4.11 -6.90
C LYS A 117 -8.55 4.55 -5.77
N LEU A 118 -8.05 4.60 -4.54
CA LEU A 118 -8.83 5.07 -3.40
C LEU A 118 -9.26 6.54 -3.55
N LEU A 119 -8.42 7.38 -4.16
CA LEU A 119 -8.76 8.77 -4.51
C LEU A 119 -9.93 8.84 -5.49
N LEU A 120 -10.00 7.95 -6.50
CA LEU A 120 -11.14 7.88 -7.42
C LEU A 120 -12.45 7.54 -6.69
N ALA A 121 -12.40 6.61 -5.73
CA ALA A 121 -13.55 6.28 -4.89
C ALA A 121 -13.99 7.48 -4.04
N GLN A 122 -13.03 8.15 -3.37
CA GLN A 122 -13.27 9.34 -2.57
C GLN A 122 -13.89 10.50 -3.42
N ASP A 123 -13.34 10.74 -4.63
CA ASP A 123 -13.87 11.77 -5.55
C ASP A 123 -15.30 11.49 -5.97
N THR A 124 -15.63 10.23 -6.23
CA THR A 124 -17.00 9.81 -6.57
C THR A 124 -17.96 10.11 -5.42
N LEU A 125 -17.55 9.84 -4.18
CA LEU A 125 -18.36 10.08 -2.97
C LEU A 125 -18.48 11.56 -2.65
N ARG A 126 -17.43 12.37 -2.84
CA ARG A 126 -17.49 13.86 -2.68
C ARG A 126 -18.63 14.48 -3.48
N SER A 127 -18.87 14.00 -4.70
CA SER A 127 -19.95 14.49 -5.54
C SER A 127 -21.34 14.24 -4.94
N LYS A 128 -21.45 13.34 -3.98
CA LYS A 128 -22.66 12.95 -3.25
C LYS A 128 -22.74 13.56 -1.84
N GLY A 129 -21.73 14.36 -1.43
CA GLY A 129 -21.61 14.88 -0.07
C GLY A 129 -21.21 13.83 0.97
N LEU A 130 -20.57 12.75 0.52
CA LEU A 130 -20.08 11.64 1.32
C LEU A 130 -18.57 11.54 1.25
N GLY A 131 -17.99 10.75 2.12
CA GLY A 131 -16.57 10.40 2.14
C GLY A 131 -16.32 9.00 2.67
N LEU A 132 -15.05 8.64 2.68
CA LEU A 132 -14.54 7.37 3.20
C LEU A 132 -13.90 7.57 4.57
N LYS A 133 -14.01 6.54 5.42
CA LYS A 133 -13.24 6.41 6.66
C LYS A 133 -12.52 5.07 6.67
N LEU A 134 -11.20 5.10 6.84
CA LEU A 134 -10.34 3.92 6.98
C LEU A 134 -10.34 3.42 8.42
N TRP A 135 -10.67 2.16 8.61
CA TRP A 135 -10.57 1.42 9.88
C TRP A 135 -9.30 0.56 9.96
N ASP A 136 -8.85 0.02 8.81
CA ASP A 136 -7.54 -0.63 8.65
C ASP A 136 -6.99 -0.40 7.23
N ALA A 137 -5.66 -0.43 7.10
CA ALA A 137 -4.94 -0.24 5.86
C ALA A 137 -3.75 -1.22 5.79
N PHE A 138 -2.52 -0.75 5.62
CA PHE A 138 -1.37 -1.63 5.70
C PHE A 138 -1.18 -2.17 7.11
N ARG A 139 -1.19 -3.50 7.23
CA ARG A 139 -0.90 -4.23 8.47
C ARG A 139 0.49 -4.85 8.37
N PRO A 140 1.49 -4.34 9.11
CA PRO A 140 2.82 -4.95 9.15
C PRO A 140 2.75 -6.42 9.57
N VAL A 141 3.68 -7.21 9.08
CA VAL A 141 3.77 -8.63 9.46
C VAL A 141 3.94 -8.79 10.98
N SER A 142 4.69 -7.89 11.63
CA SER A 142 4.84 -7.84 13.09
C SER A 142 3.50 -7.69 13.81
N ALA A 143 2.63 -6.80 13.32
CA ALA A 143 1.31 -6.60 13.89
C ALA A 143 0.40 -7.82 13.71
N GLN A 144 0.52 -8.56 12.60
CA GLN A 144 -0.20 -9.82 12.41
C GLN A 144 0.21 -10.88 13.43
N PHE A 145 1.49 -10.94 13.82
CA PHE A 145 1.93 -11.80 14.91
C PHE A 145 1.35 -11.35 16.26
N THR A 146 1.34 -10.06 16.55
CA THR A 146 0.73 -9.52 17.78
C THR A 146 -0.76 -9.86 17.86
N LEU A 147 -1.52 -9.67 16.76
CA LEU A 147 -2.93 -10.07 16.69
C LEU A 147 -3.12 -11.56 16.98
N TRP A 148 -2.26 -12.41 16.40
CA TRP A 148 -2.32 -13.86 16.63
C TRP A 148 -1.99 -14.23 18.08
N GLU A 149 -1.08 -13.54 18.74
CA GLU A 149 -0.74 -13.75 20.15
C GLU A 149 -1.92 -13.41 21.07
N VAL A 150 -2.66 -12.33 20.75
CA VAL A 150 -3.85 -11.92 21.52
C VAL A 150 -5.05 -12.81 21.22
N CYS A 151 -5.29 -13.15 19.95
CA CYS A 151 -6.41 -13.98 19.51
C CYS A 151 -5.92 -15.10 18.57
N PRO A 152 -5.42 -16.25 19.10
CA PRO A 152 -4.91 -17.35 18.29
C PRO A 152 -6.04 -18.24 17.75
N ASP A 153 -7.01 -17.66 17.10
CA ASP A 153 -8.16 -18.36 16.52
C ASP A 153 -8.25 -18.07 15.02
N PRO A 154 -8.04 -19.08 14.15
CA PRO A 154 -8.02 -18.89 12.69
C PRO A 154 -9.38 -18.52 12.10
N ARG A 155 -10.44 -18.49 12.89
CA ARG A 155 -11.74 -17.98 12.45
C ARG A 155 -11.77 -16.44 12.40
N TYR A 156 -10.93 -15.77 13.19
CA TYR A 156 -10.90 -14.32 13.35
C TYR A 156 -9.59 -13.71 12.87
N VAL A 157 -8.47 -14.41 13.05
CA VAL A 157 -7.14 -13.91 12.71
C VAL A 157 -6.42 -14.93 11.84
N ALA A 158 -5.94 -14.52 10.68
CA ALA A 158 -5.11 -15.40 9.83
C ALA A 158 -3.83 -15.78 10.59
N ASP A 159 -3.53 -17.09 10.65
CA ASP A 159 -2.30 -17.60 11.29
C ASP A 159 -1.06 -17.16 10.52
N PRO A 160 -0.23 -16.24 11.05
CA PRO A 160 0.93 -15.70 10.34
C PRO A 160 2.03 -16.72 10.06
N ARG A 161 1.97 -17.91 10.67
CA ARG A 161 2.91 -19.03 10.44
C ARG A 161 2.56 -19.83 9.19
N THR A 162 1.31 -19.74 8.72
CA THR A 162 0.80 -20.47 7.54
C THR A 162 0.44 -19.57 6.37
N GLY A 163 0.27 -18.28 6.60
CA GLY A 163 -0.05 -17.29 5.56
C GLY A 163 -0.16 -15.89 6.16
N PHE A 164 -0.11 -14.87 5.31
CA PHE A 164 -0.20 -13.49 5.71
C PHE A 164 -1.56 -12.90 5.33
N SER A 165 -2.02 -11.93 6.11
CA SER A 165 -3.19 -11.11 5.77
C SER A 165 -2.99 -10.41 4.42
N SER A 166 -4.07 -10.19 3.67
CA SER A 166 -4.06 -9.35 2.47
C SER A 166 -3.59 -7.93 2.79
N HIS A 167 -3.92 -7.39 3.97
CA HIS A 167 -3.44 -6.08 4.45
C HIS A 167 -1.91 -5.96 4.49
N SER A 168 -1.18 -7.06 4.73
CA SER A 168 0.29 -7.05 4.73
C SER A 168 0.92 -6.84 3.34
N ARG A 169 0.11 -6.70 2.29
CA ARG A 169 0.55 -6.31 0.95
C ARG A 169 0.52 -4.79 0.71
N GLY A 170 -0.22 -4.05 1.56
CA GLY A 170 -0.42 -2.60 1.44
C GLY A 170 -1.41 -2.21 0.33
N ASN A 171 -2.26 -3.13 -0.09
CA ASN A 171 -3.27 -2.91 -1.13
C ASN A 171 -4.69 -3.30 -0.70
N THR A 172 -4.90 -3.46 0.59
CA THR A 172 -6.18 -3.85 1.18
C THR A 172 -6.58 -2.84 2.24
N VAL A 173 -7.87 -2.52 2.29
CA VAL A 173 -8.46 -1.58 3.23
C VAL A 173 -9.72 -2.15 3.86
N ASP A 174 -9.92 -1.85 5.14
CA ASP A 174 -11.20 -1.95 5.81
C ASP A 174 -11.76 -0.54 5.95
N ILE A 175 -12.96 -0.32 5.42
CA ILE A 175 -13.44 1.03 5.12
C ILE A 175 -14.96 1.15 5.28
N THR A 176 -15.41 2.35 5.66
CA THR A 176 -16.83 2.70 5.74
C THR A 176 -17.15 4.04 5.11
N LEU A 177 -18.44 4.38 5.01
CA LEU A 177 -18.94 5.67 4.53
C LEU A 177 -19.11 6.64 5.70
N VAL A 178 -18.77 7.90 5.45
CA VAL A 178 -19.09 9.02 6.33
C VAL A 178 -19.84 10.12 5.59
N ASP A 179 -20.64 10.89 6.32
CA ASP A 179 -21.25 12.11 5.82
C ASP A 179 -20.25 13.28 5.81
N ALA A 180 -20.70 14.45 5.34
CA ALA A 180 -19.88 15.66 5.27
C ALA A 180 -19.41 16.18 6.65
N THR A 181 -19.96 15.67 7.76
CA THR A 181 -19.51 15.99 9.13
C THR A 181 -18.52 14.96 9.68
N GLY A 182 -18.23 13.91 8.93
CA GLY A 182 -17.37 12.79 9.36
C GLY A 182 -18.10 11.72 10.18
N GLN A 183 -19.44 11.83 10.31
CA GLN A 183 -20.26 10.83 11.00
C GLN A 183 -20.44 9.59 10.11
N GLU A 184 -20.22 8.40 10.66
CA GLU A 184 -20.44 7.14 9.95
C GLU A 184 -21.92 6.95 9.59
N LEU A 185 -22.18 6.48 8.37
CA LEU A 185 -23.52 6.11 7.95
C LEU A 185 -23.93 4.77 8.56
N PRO A 186 -25.24 4.50 8.72
CA PRO A 186 -25.72 3.17 9.08
C PRO A 186 -25.21 2.10 8.10
N MET A 187 -24.53 1.08 8.61
CA MET A 187 -24.00 -0.04 7.84
C MET A 187 -24.53 -1.36 8.41
N PRO A 188 -24.39 -2.51 7.72
CA PRO A 188 -24.95 -3.78 8.16
C PRO A 188 -24.49 -4.19 9.57
N THR A 189 -23.21 -3.98 9.88
CA THR A 189 -22.60 -4.27 11.20
C THR A 189 -21.54 -3.23 11.53
N GLY A 190 -20.98 -3.27 12.74
CA GLY A 190 -19.73 -2.61 13.08
C GLY A 190 -18.51 -3.31 12.46
N PHE A 191 -17.34 -2.70 12.64
CA PHE A 191 -16.04 -3.26 12.24
C PHE A 191 -15.76 -4.55 13.05
N ASP A 192 -15.21 -5.57 12.40
CA ASP A 192 -14.88 -6.86 13.00
C ASP A 192 -16.06 -7.54 13.71
N ASP A 193 -17.29 -7.27 13.28
CA ASP A 193 -18.43 -8.08 13.66
C ASP A 193 -18.39 -9.39 12.87
N PHE A 194 -18.07 -10.48 13.54
CA PHE A 194 -17.92 -11.81 12.93
C PHE A 194 -19.26 -12.58 12.85
N SER A 195 -20.40 -11.88 12.94
CA SER A 195 -21.71 -12.47 12.71
C SER A 195 -21.99 -12.69 11.22
N ALA A 196 -23.05 -13.46 10.91
CA ALA A 196 -23.47 -13.67 9.54
C ALA A 196 -23.95 -12.39 8.84
N LEU A 197 -24.31 -11.34 9.60
CA LEU A 197 -24.72 -10.04 9.05
C LEU A 197 -23.56 -9.24 8.45
N ALA A 198 -22.31 -9.64 8.72
CA ALA A 198 -21.13 -9.00 8.15
C ALA A 198 -20.92 -9.35 6.66
N ASP A 199 -21.55 -10.40 6.17
CA ASP A 199 -21.38 -10.82 4.78
C ASP A 199 -22.08 -9.87 3.79
N ARG A 200 -21.79 -10.05 2.50
CA ARG A 200 -22.34 -9.21 1.42
C ARG A 200 -23.72 -9.66 0.93
N ASN A 201 -24.43 -10.47 1.73
CA ASN A 201 -25.84 -10.77 1.53
C ASN A 201 -26.69 -9.78 2.33
N TYR A 202 -26.93 -8.62 1.76
CA TYR A 202 -27.61 -7.52 2.44
C TYR A 202 -29.14 -7.69 2.60
N SER A 203 -29.69 -8.89 2.32
CA SER A 203 -31.14 -9.13 2.38
C SER A 203 -31.70 -9.22 3.81
N ASP A 204 -30.86 -9.41 4.81
CA ASP A 204 -31.19 -9.62 6.22
C ASP A 204 -30.83 -8.44 7.13
N CYS A 205 -30.34 -7.32 6.55
CA CYS A 205 -30.06 -6.11 7.29
C CYS A 205 -31.09 -4.97 6.98
N PRO A 206 -31.14 -3.88 7.78
CA PRO A 206 -32.00 -2.75 7.52
C PRO A 206 -31.79 -2.15 6.12
N GLU A 207 -32.86 -1.73 5.47
CA GLU A 207 -32.84 -1.24 4.07
C GLU A 207 -31.82 -0.11 3.86
N GLU A 208 -31.73 0.86 4.78
CA GLU A 208 -30.77 1.96 4.72
C GLU A 208 -29.32 1.44 4.75
N ALA A 209 -29.04 0.52 5.68
CA ALA A 209 -27.71 -0.10 5.81
C ALA A 209 -27.34 -0.89 4.53
N ALA A 210 -28.30 -1.64 3.97
CA ALA A 210 -28.11 -2.37 2.70
C ALA A 210 -27.79 -1.41 1.54
N GLN A 211 -28.53 -0.29 1.43
CA GLN A 211 -28.31 0.71 0.39
C GLN A 211 -26.92 1.37 0.53
N ASN A 212 -26.50 1.71 1.75
CA ASN A 212 -25.18 2.28 2.02
C ASN A 212 -24.06 1.29 1.70
N ALA A 213 -24.21 0.03 2.09
CA ALA A 213 -23.21 -1.02 1.79
C ALA A 213 -23.11 -1.29 0.27
N LEU A 214 -24.23 -1.31 -0.45
CA LEU A 214 -24.24 -1.44 -1.91
C LEU A 214 -23.61 -0.22 -2.61
N LEU A 215 -23.84 0.99 -2.10
CA LEU A 215 -23.19 2.19 -2.61
C LEU A 215 -21.67 2.12 -2.42
N LEU A 216 -21.20 1.77 -1.22
CA LEU A 216 -19.78 1.58 -0.93
C LEU A 216 -19.17 0.54 -1.87
N GLN A 217 -19.83 -0.61 -2.00
CA GLN A 217 -19.37 -1.69 -2.87
C GLN A 217 -19.23 -1.23 -4.32
N SER A 218 -20.27 -0.59 -4.88
CA SER A 218 -20.26 -0.11 -6.27
C SER A 218 -19.11 0.89 -6.51
N VAL A 219 -18.94 1.85 -5.61
CA VAL A 219 -17.90 2.89 -5.74
C VAL A 219 -16.49 2.28 -5.65
N MET A 220 -16.28 1.34 -4.73
CA MET A 220 -14.99 0.66 -4.58
C MET A 220 -14.69 -0.25 -5.78
N GLU A 221 -15.65 -1.01 -6.27
CA GLU A 221 -15.49 -1.87 -7.45
C GLU A 221 -15.22 -1.05 -8.72
N GLU A 222 -15.91 0.07 -8.92
CA GLU A 222 -15.68 1.00 -10.03
C GLU A 222 -14.28 1.64 -9.97
N ALA A 223 -13.74 1.84 -8.77
CA ALA A 223 -12.38 2.34 -8.55
C ALA A 223 -11.29 1.27 -8.72
N GLY A 224 -11.64 0.00 -8.92
CA GLY A 224 -10.70 -1.10 -9.17
C GLY A 224 -10.35 -1.92 -7.93
N PHE A 225 -11.25 -2.00 -6.96
CA PHE A 225 -11.15 -2.91 -5.80
C PHE A 225 -12.07 -4.12 -5.96
N THR A 226 -11.78 -5.17 -5.23
CA THR A 226 -12.63 -6.36 -5.08
C THR A 226 -12.96 -6.56 -3.62
N GLY A 227 -14.24 -6.72 -3.30
CA GLY A 227 -14.71 -7.01 -1.95
C GLY A 227 -14.52 -8.47 -1.56
N TYR A 228 -14.29 -8.73 -0.27
CA TYR A 228 -14.35 -10.06 0.32
C TYR A 228 -15.79 -10.37 0.73
N PHE A 229 -16.32 -11.54 0.34
CA PHE A 229 -17.74 -11.86 0.58
C PHE A 229 -18.13 -11.87 2.05
N GLY A 230 -17.26 -12.34 2.94
CA GLY A 230 -17.54 -12.48 4.37
C GLY A 230 -17.53 -11.17 5.16
N GLU A 231 -17.08 -10.06 4.57
CA GLU A 231 -16.88 -8.78 5.25
C GLU A 231 -17.25 -7.63 4.33
N TRP A 232 -18.30 -6.88 4.64
CA TRP A 232 -18.78 -5.79 3.79
C TRP A 232 -17.78 -4.63 3.69
N TRP A 233 -16.95 -4.43 4.71
CA TRP A 233 -15.96 -3.35 4.80
C TRP A 233 -14.64 -3.65 4.09
N HIS A 234 -14.33 -4.93 3.83
CA HIS A 234 -13.02 -5.39 3.34
C HIS A 234 -12.92 -5.33 1.82
N PHE A 235 -11.95 -4.56 1.31
CA PHE A 235 -11.67 -4.41 -0.12
C PHE A 235 -10.18 -4.53 -0.42
N SER A 236 -9.84 -5.34 -1.42
CA SER A 236 -8.48 -5.45 -1.94
C SER A 236 -8.40 -4.84 -3.35
N ASP A 237 -7.35 -4.07 -3.61
CA ASP A 237 -7.00 -3.61 -4.94
C ASP A 237 -6.77 -4.81 -5.88
N THR A 238 -7.24 -4.71 -7.11
CA THR A 238 -7.09 -5.74 -8.13
C THR A 238 -5.65 -5.91 -8.63
N ASP A 239 -4.76 -4.93 -8.38
CA ASP A 239 -3.34 -5.05 -8.68
C ASP A 239 -2.63 -5.91 -7.63
N ALA A 240 -1.77 -6.81 -8.11
CA ALA A 240 -1.08 -7.76 -7.26
C ALA A 240 0.21 -7.16 -6.69
N TYR A 241 0.30 -7.13 -5.36
CA TYR A 241 1.52 -6.77 -4.64
C TYR A 241 2.02 -7.93 -3.78
N ALA A 242 3.34 -8.02 -3.62
CA ALA A 242 3.92 -8.96 -2.67
C ALA A 242 3.65 -8.52 -1.22
N VAL A 243 3.66 -9.49 -0.29
CA VAL A 243 3.68 -9.19 1.14
C VAL A 243 4.91 -8.35 1.46
N GLU A 244 4.70 -7.24 2.19
CA GLU A 244 5.76 -6.33 2.58
C GLU A 244 6.41 -6.78 3.89
N GLN A 245 7.72 -6.80 3.93
CA GLN A 245 8.48 -7.21 5.11
C GLN A 245 9.53 -6.18 5.55
N ALA A 246 9.77 -5.16 4.71
CA ALA A 246 10.82 -4.17 4.96
C ALA A 246 10.28 -2.82 5.42
N PHE A 247 9.01 -2.49 5.08
CA PHE A 247 8.36 -1.27 5.54
C PHE A 247 7.61 -1.51 6.85
N GLU A 248 7.98 -0.77 7.89
CA GLU A 248 7.41 -0.88 9.23
C GLU A 248 7.05 0.51 9.76
N PRO A 249 5.75 0.88 9.80
CA PRO A 249 5.30 2.09 10.48
C PRO A 249 5.64 2.04 11.97
N LEU A 250 6.06 3.17 12.52
CA LEU A 250 6.52 3.29 13.90
C LEU A 250 5.65 4.30 14.67
N GLU A 251 5.68 4.22 15.99
CA GLU A 251 5.19 5.31 16.84
C GLU A 251 6.02 6.56 16.53
N PRO A 252 5.38 7.69 16.19
CA PRO A 252 6.11 8.92 15.86
C PRO A 252 7.00 9.37 17.01
N HIS A 253 8.29 9.54 16.74
CA HIS A 253 9.27 9.97 17.75
C HIS A 253 10.34 10.86 17.15
N LEU A 254 10.96 11.68 17.99
CA LEU A 254 11.98 12.62 17.56
C LEU A 254 13.36 11.98 17.51
N ARG A 255 14.09 12.29 16.44
CA ARG A 255 15.53 12.00 16.29
C ARG A 255 16.26 13.25 15.82
N LEU A 256 17.57 13.25 15.95
CA LEU A 256 18.45 14.29 15.43
C LEU A 256 19.47 13.73 14.44
N ALA A 257 19.92 14.59 13.52
CA ALA A 257 20.97 14.28 12.56
C ALA A 257 22.36 14.26 13.24
N VAL A 258 23.09 13.14 13.07
CA VAL A 258 24.46 12.95 13.55
C VAL A 258 25.39 12.86 12.35
N CYS A 259 26.03 13.96 11.99
CA CYS A 259 26.89 14.10 10.82
C CYS A 259 27.89 15.24 11.02
N GLU A 260 28.81 15.45 10.08
CA GLU A 260 29.74 16.58 10.14
C GLU A 260 29.06 17.90 9.76
N GLU A 261 28.29 17.92 8.67
CA GLU A 261 27.61 19.11 8.15
C GLU A 261 26.08 18.89 8.03
N TYR A 262 25.64 17.91 7.21
CA TYR A 262 24.23 17.61 6.98
C TYR A 262 24.03 16.14 6.62
N ILE A 263 22.78 15.65 6.75
CA ILE A 263 22.28 14.43 6.14
C ILE A 263 21.34 14.76 4.98
N THR A 264 21.26 13.90 3.98
CA THR A 264 20.38 14.11 2.83
C THR A 264 19.01 13.46 3.10
N LEU A 265 17.95 14.27 3.02
CA LEU A 265 16.58 13.79 2.93
C LEU A 265 16.32 13.38 1.47
N ARG A 266 15.91 12.14 1.25
CA ARG A 266 15.74 11.53 -0.08
C ARG A 266 14.29 11.19 -0.34
N PHE A 267 13.93 11.13 -1.61
CA PHE A 267 12.57 10.80 -2.03
C PHE A 267 12.22 9.32 -1.77
N HIS A 268 13.15 8.38 -2.03
CA HIS A 268 12.99 6.96 -1.78
C HIS A 268 14.02 6.43 -0.76
N ALA A 269 13.76 5.25 -0.20
CA ALA A 269 14.67 4.52 0.68
C ALA A 269 15.85 3.90 -0.09
N ASP A 270 16.56 4.71 -0.87
CA ASP A 270 17.68 4.34 -1.74
C ASP A 270 18.78 5.42 -1.72
N PRO A 271 20.09 5.04 -1.59
CA PRO A 271 21.17 6.00 -1.59
C PRO A 271 21.31 6.80 -2.89
N GLY A 272 20.86 6.24 -4.02
CA GLY A 272 20.86 6.88 -5.33
C GLY A 272 19.63 7.72 -5.63
N SER A 273 18.62 7.68 -4.75
CA SER A 273 17.39 8.44 -4.92
C SER A 273 17.62 9.95 -4.89
N GLU A 274 16.73 10.68 -5.54
CA GLU A 274 16.71 12.14 -5.59
C GLU A 274 16.76 12.77 -4.19
N ALA A 275 17.52 13.85 -4.07
CA ALA A 275 17.64 14.61 -2.84
C ALA A 275 16.54 15.66 -2.76
N LEU A 276 15.67 15.57 -1.75
CA LEU A 276 14.61 16.55 -1.48
C LEU A 276 15.14 17.76 -0.71
N ALA A 277 15.98 17.50 0.30
CA ALA A 277 16.51 18.53 1.19
C ALA A 277 17.79 18.06 1.88
N ARG A 278 18.41 18.99 2.63
CA ARG A 278 19.53 18.72 3.53
C ARG A 278 19.10 19.06 4.95
N ILE A 279 19.24 18.12 5.87
CA ILE A 279 19.00 18.33 7.30
C ILE A 279 20.36 18.59 7.93
N PRO A 280 20.60 19.79 8.52
CA PRO A 280 21.89 20.14 9.10
C PRO A 280 22.23 19.29 10.31
N LYS A 281 23.50 19.29 10.71
CA LYS A 281 23.96 18.68 11.96
C LYS A 281 23.07 19.11 13.13
N ASN A 282 22.67 18.16 13.97
CA ASN A 282 21.73 18.36 15.09
C ASN A 282 20.31 18.83 14.65
N GLY A 283 19.99 18.87 13.36
CA GLY A 283 18.63 19.11 12.90
C GLY A 283 17.70 18.01 13.41
N ILE A 284 16.54 18.41 13.93
CA ILE A 284 15.54 17.53 14.54
C ILE A 284 14.45 17.22 13.52
N PHE A 285 13.99 15.98 13.52
CA PHE A 285 12.91 15.50 12.66
C PHE A 285 12.10 14.42 13.38
N THR A 286 10.87 14.19 12.92
CA THR A 286 10.00 13.12 13.40
C THR A 286 10.19 11.88 12.54
N VAL A 287 10.47 10.74 13.15
CA VAL A 287 10.46 9.43 12.49
C VAL A 287 9.03 8.92 12.46
N LEU A 288 8.62 8.37 11.30
CA LEU A 288 7.27 7.87 11.04
C LEU A 288 7.27 6.36 10.72
N ALA A 289 8.30 5.89 9.98
CA ALA A 289 8.42 4.48 9.61
C ALA A 289 9.87 4.10 9.38
N ARG A 290 10.14 2.78 9.30
CA ARG A 290 11.41 2.21 8.83
C ARG A 290 11.20 1.49 7.52
N GLN A 291 12.18 1.60 6.60
CA GLN A 291 12.26 0.79 5.39
C GLN A 291 13.70 0.34 5.18
N GLY A 292 13.99 -0.91 5.57
CA GLY A 292 15.36 -1.44 5.56
C GLY A 292 16.31 -0.62 6.44
N ALA A 293 17.36 -0.05 5.85
CA ALA A 293 18.33 0.82 6.53
C ALA A 293 17.90 2.30 6.61
N PHE A 294 16.74 2.65 6.09
CA PHE A 294 16.24 4.01 6.03
C PHE A 294 15.09 4.23 7.02
N LEU A 295 14.98 5.47 7.47
CA LEU A 295 13.82 5.97 8.20
C LEU A 295 13.04 6.93 7.32
N LEU A 296 11.73 6.71 7.20
CA LEU A 296 10.79 7.72 6.69
C LEU A 296 10.63 8.76 7.78
N VAL A 297 10.89 10.01 7.45
CA VAL A 297 10.86 11.11 8.42
C VAL A 297 10.05 12.29 7.89
N SER A 298 9.52 13.08 8.82
CA SER A 298 8.96 14.40 8.56
C SER A 298 9.88 15.47 9.14
N CYS A 299 10.31 16.40 8.28
CA CYS A 299 11.14 17.53 8.65
C CYS A 299 10.56 18.80 8.00
N ASP A 300 10.18 19.77 8.80
CA ASP A 300 9.41 20.95 8.37
C ASP A 300 8.12 20.52 7.62
N SER A 301 7.99 20.89 6.35
CA SER A 301 6.85 20.51 5.50
C SER A 301 7.16 19.35 4.54
N LEU A 302 8.35 18.74 4.65
CA LEU A 302 8.79 17.68 3.75
C LEU A 302 8.77 16.32 4.43
N ARG A 303 8.38 15.28 3.69
CA ARG A 303 8.57 13.88 4.06
C ARG A 303 9.56 13.23 3.11
N GLY A 304 10.37 12.33 3.63
CA GLY A 304 11.37 11.61 2.85
C GLY A 304 12.19 10.66 3.71
N TYR A 305 13.20 10.08 3.13
CA TYR A 305 14.00 9.03 3.74
C TYR A 305 15.41 9.52 4.11
N VAL A 306 15.86 9.16 5.30
CA VAL A 306 17.24 9.34 5.77
C VAL A 306 17.84 8.01 6.18
N LEU A 307 19.16 7.83 6.04
CA LEU A 307 19.85 6.65 6.55
C LEU A 307 19.84 6.66 8.08
N GLU A 308 19.34 5.58 8.70
CA GLU A 308 19.25 5.47 10.16
C GLU A 308 20.59 5.62 10.86
N SER A 309 21.68 5.16 10.24
CA SER A 309 23.05 5.24 10.79
C SER A 309 23.55 6.66 11.06
N TYR A 310 22.94 7.66 10.42
CA TYR A 310 23.26 9.08 10.63
C TYR A 310 22.27 9.79 11.55
N THR A 311 21.59 9.06 12.39
CA THR A 311 20.57 9.62 13.30
C THR A 311 20.72 9.11 14.73
N GLN A 312 20.24 9.87 15.70
CA GLN A 312 20.23 9.49 17.10
C GLN A 312 18.88 9.85 17.74
N THR A 313 18.33 8.95 18.56
CA THR A 313 17.11 9.21 19.34
C THR A 313 17.37 10.31 20.36
N ILE A 314 16.42 11.23 20.49
CA ILE A 314 16.42 12.25 21.53
C ILE A 314 15.82 11.61 22.80
N GLN A 315 16.61 11.61 23.87
CA GLN A 315 16.16 11.14 25.19
C GLN A 315 15.30 12.17 25.89
#